data_40e1a4d490467b027d1cb6794aff6792
#
_entry.id   40e1a4d490467b027d1cb6794aff6792
#
_cell.length_a   1.000
_cell.length_b   1.000
_cell.length_c   1.000
_cell.angle_alpha   90.00
_cell.angle_beta   90.00
_cell.angle_gamma   90.00
#
_symmetry.space_group_name_H-M   'P 1'
#
loop_
_entity.id
_entity.type
_entity.pdbx_description
1 polymer ?
#
loop_
_entity_poly.entity_id
_entity_poly.type
_entity_poly.pdbx_seq_one_letter_code
_entity_poly.pdbx_strand_id
1 'polypeptide(L)'
;RRQKNNPCLIGEPGVGKTAIAEGIAQKIAAGEVPFNLRGKRVYLMDLTALVAGTQFRGQFESRVKGLISEVKEQGNIILFIDEVHNLIGTGDSEGSMNAANILKPALSRGEIQVIGATTFSEYRKYIEKDSALERRFQPVTVNVPSIDDTVAVLMGIKKYYEAFHRVKISEYLVRMCAVLSDRYINDRFLPDKAIDLLDESCACASIRHPELGKLDETVKSIADKEAKEKEIEES
;
A
#
# COMPACT_ATOMS: atom_id res chain seq x y z
N ARG A 1 24.89 16.45 1.81
CA ARG A 1 23.51 16.16 2.30
C ARG A 1 22.55 16.87 1.37
N ARG A 2 21.66 16.10 0.67
CA ARG A 2 20.58 16.70 -0.13
C ARG A 2 19.58 17.35 0.82
N GLN A 3 19.05 18.51 0.45
CA GLN A 3 17.99 19.17 1.22
C GLN A 3 16.65 18.40 1.10
N LYS A 4 16.40 17.81 -0.09
CA LYS A 4 15.21 16.97 -0.38
C LYS A 4 15.58 15.50 -0.11
N ASN A 5 15.29 15.00 1.06
CA ASN A 5 15.63 13.63 1.50
C ASN A 5 14.42 12.74 1.78
N ASN A 6 13.21 13.25 1.63
CA ASN A 6 11.97 12.48 1.73
C ASN A 6 11.39 12.30 0.32
N PRO A 7 11.30 11.08 -0.24
CA PRO A 7 10.64 10.85 -1.51
C PRO A 7 9.12 11.03 -1.34
N CYS A 8 8.50 11.63 -2.36
CA CYS A 8 7.06 11.70 -2.49
C CYS A 8 6.66 10.99 -3.79
N LEU A 9 6.01 9.85 -3.68
CA LEU A 9 5.49 9.08 -4.81
C LEU A 9 4.26 9.81 -5.36
N ILE A 10 4.35 10.28 -6.60
CA ILE A 10 3.29 11.05 -7.24
C ILE A 10 2.78 10.29 -8.45
N GLY A 11 1.49 10.01 -8.47
CA GLY A 11 0.86 9.27 -9.57
C GLY A 11 -0.64 9.16 -9.38
N GLU A 12 -1.33 8.70 -10.41
CA GLU A 12 -2.76 8.50 -10.38
C GLU A 12 -3.19 7.47 -9.32
N PRO A 13 -4.45 7.49 -8.86
CA PRO A 13 -4.96 6.46 -7.97
C PRO A 13 -4.83 5.06 -8.60
N GLY A 14 -4.51 4.05 -7.78
CA GLY A 14 -4.43 2.67 -8.25
C GLY A 14 -3.17 2.27 -9.04
N VAL A 15 -2.19 3.19 -9.24
CA VAL A 15 -0.92 2.86 -9.95
C VAL A 15 0.07 2.05 -9.11
N GLY A 16 -0.24 1.75 -7.85
CA GLY A 16 0.60 0.91 -6.99
C GLY A 16 1.60 1.67 -6.11
N LYS A 17 1.35 2.93 -5.75
CA LYS A 17 2.25 3.72 -4.87
C LYS A 17 2.51 3.03 -3.52
N THR A 18 1.47 2.50 -2.90
CA THR A 18 1.55 1.77 -1.63
C THR A 18 2.35 0.47 -1.79
N ALA A 19 2.13 -0.28 -2.87
CA ALA A 19 2.87 -1.50 -3.19
C ALA A 19 4.39 -1.24 -3.37
N ILE A 20 4.76 -0.07 -3.90
CA ILE A 20 6.18 0.34 -3.98
C ILE A 20 6.79 0.49 -2.58
N ALA A 21 6.08 1.11 -1.65
CA ALA A 21 6.57 1.28 -0.27
C ALA A 21 6.69 -0.07 0.45
N GLU A 22 5.73 -0.96 0.26
CA GLU A 22 5.79 -2.35 0.77
C GLU A 22 6.95 -3.13 0.16
N GLY A 23 7.18 -3.02 -1.15
CA GLY A 23 8.32 -3.63 -1.83
C GLY A 23 9.68 -3.12 -1.31
N ILE A 24 9.77 -1.83 -0.97
CA ILE A 24 10.96 -1.26 -0.32
C ILE A 24 11.14 -1.89 1.07
N ALA A 25 10.07 -2.03 1.86
CA ALA A 25 10.12 -2.65 3.18
C ALA A 25 10.59 -4.11 3.11
N GLN A 26 10.08 -4.88 2.14
CA GLN A 26 10.50 -6.26 1.89
C GLN A 26 11.99 -6.36 1.52
N LYS A 27 12.47 -5.49 0.62
CA LYS A 27 13.89 -5.44 0.25
C LYS A 27 14.79 -5.07 1.43
N ILE A 28 14.34 -4.16 2.29
CA ILE A 28 15.07 -3.81 3.52
C ILE A 28 15.15 -5.05 4.43
N ALA A 29 14.05 -5.76 4.62
CA ALA A 29 14.01 -6.97 5.44
C ALA A 29 14.90 -8.10 4.88
N ALA A 30 14.94 -8.25 3.56
CA ALA A 30 15.81 -9.21 2.87
C ALA A 30 17.30 -8.79 2.85
N GLY A 31 17.62 -7.55 3.26
CA GLY A 31 18.99 -7.02 3.19
C GLY A 31 19.44 -6.61 1.78
N GLU A 32 18.56 -6.62 0.80
CA GLU A 32 18.78 -6.29 -0.62
C GLU A 32 18.77 -4.78 -0.87
N VAL A 33 19.40 -4.02 0.02
CA VAL A 33 19.42 -2.56 -0.01
C VAL A 33 20.79 -2.01 0.25
N PRO A 34 21.09 -0.76 -0.18
CA PRO A 34 22.32 -0.08 0.17
C PRO A 34 22.54 -0.01 1.69
N PHE A 35 23.80 0.08 2.09
CA PHE A 35 24.21 0.03 3.50
C PHE A 35 23.42 1.00 4.42
N ASN A 36 23.13 2.20 3.95
CA ASN A 36 22.41 3.24 4.72
C ASN A 36 20.94 2.88 5.03
N LEU A 37 20.36 1.91 4.31
CA LEU A 37 18.99 1.45 4.51
C LEU A 37 18.90 0.13 5.27
N ARG A 38 20.03 -0.55 5.50
CA ARG A 38 20.06 -1.79 6.28
C ARG A 38 19.64 -1.52 7.72
N GLY A 39 18.79 -2.39 8.25
CA GLY A 39 18.25 -2.27 9.61
C GLY A 39 17.20 -1.18 9.79
N LYS A 40 16.84 -0.45 8.72
CA LYS A 40 15.68 0.44 8.76
C LYS A 40 14.39 -0.37 8.77
N ARG A 41 13.32 0.24 9.29
CA ARG A 41 11.96 -0.31 9.31
C ARG A 41 11.01 0.70 8.68
N VAL A 42 10.12 0.22 7.83
CA VAL A 42 9.08 1.08 7.23
C VAL A 42 7.77 0.83 7.97
N TYR A 43 7.16 1.90 8.46
CA TYR A 43 5.86 1.86 9.13
C TYR A 43 4.84 2.68 8.36
N LEU A 44 3.68 2.10 8.08
CA LEU A 44 2.53 2.82 7.56
C LEU A 44 1.95 3.69 8.67
N MET A 45 1.88 4.98 8.44
CA MET A 45 1.22 5.93 9.34
C MET A 45 -0.25 6.09 8.91
N ASP A 46 -1.13 5.48 9.67
CA ASP A 46 -2.58 5.64 9.49
C ASP A 46 -3.06 6.90 10.22
N LEU A 47 -3.38 7.92 9.44
CA LEU A 47 -3.90 9.19 9.97
C LEU A 47 -5.29 9.04 10.57
N THR A 48 -6.12 8.16 10.00
CA THR A 48 -7.49 7.91 10.50
C THR A 48 -7.45 7.27 11.87
N ALA A 49 -6.55 6.30 12.07
CA ALA A 49 -6.34 5.67 13.38
C ALA A 49 -5.81 6.66 14.43
N LEU A 50 -4.98 7.63 14.04
CA LEU A 50 -4.49 8.67 14.96
C LEU A 50 -5.60 9.62 15.43
N VAL A 51 -6.59 9.89 14.59
CA VAL A 51 -7.76 10.73 14.94
C VAL A 51 -8.79 9.94 15.74
N ALA A 52 -8.91 8.63 15.50
CA ALA A 52 -9.90 7.79 16.14
C ALA A 52 -9.80 7.84 17.68
N GLY A 53 -10.96 8.09 18.33
CA GLY A 53 -11.06 8.18 19.78
C GLY A 53 -10.46 9.46 20.40
N THR A 54 -10.10 10.47 19.61
CA THR A 54 -9.72 11.78 20.11
C THR A 54 -10.94 12.71 20.09
N GLN A 55 -11.46 13.08 21.26
CA GLN A 55 -12.55 14.03 21.36
C GLN A 55 -12.06 15.50 21.35
N PHE A 56 -10.81 15.72 21.69
CA PHE A 56 -10.22 17.05 21.78
C PHE A 56 -8.94 17.17 20.95
N ARG A 57 -8.75 18.33 20.34
CA ARG A 57 -7.57 18.68 19.53
C ARG A 57 -6.24 18.40 20.26
N GLY A 58 -6.15 18.70 21.56
CA GLY A 58 -4.93 18.47 22.33
C GLY A 58 -4.53 17.01 22.48
N GLN A 59 -5.49 16.08 22.47
CA GLN A 59 -5.20 14.64 22.54
C GLN A 59 -4.55 14.16 21.24
N PHE A 60 -5.05 14.60 20.09
CA PHE A 60 -4.46 14.29 18.79
C PHE A 60 -3.05 14.85 18.67
N GLU A 61 -2.87 16.14 19.02
CA GLU A 61 -1.55 16.77 19.01
C GLU A 61 -0.54 16.03 19.90
N SER A 62 -0.96 15.60 21.07
CA SER A 62 -0.13 14.81 21.98
C SER A 62 0.26 13.46 21.41
N ARG A 63 -0.67 12.74 20.76
CA ARG A 63 -0.38 11.44 20.09
C ARG A 63 0.62 11.62 18.96
N VAL A 64 0.44 12.62 18.08
CA VAL A 64 1.37 12.88 16.98
C VAL A 64 2.76 13.28 17.51
N LYS A 65 2.83 14.10 18.55
CA LYS A 65 4.11 14.46 19.19
C LYS A 65 4.80 13.24 19.81
N GLY A 66 4.05 12.38 20.50
CA GLY A 66 4.56 11.13 21.07
C GLY A 66 5.15 10.22 20.01
N LEU A 67 4.41 10.00 18.90
CA LEU A 67 4.89 9.20 17.76
C LEU A 67 6.17 9.77 17.15
N ILE A 68 6.24 11.09 16.95
CA ILE A 68 7.45 11.75 16.43
C ILE A 68 8.64 11.54 17.37
N SER A 69 8.42 11.67 18.69
CA SER A 69 9.49 11.47 19.68
C SER A 69 10.01 10.04 19.63
N GLU A 70 9.14 9.06 19.57
CA GLU A 70 9.51 7.64 19.47
C GLU A 70 10.29 7.35 18.17
N VAL A 71 9.80 7.85 17.03
CA VAL A 71 10.51 7.71 15.73
C VAL A 71 11.90 8.32 15.77
N LYS A 72 12.07 9.46 16.47
CA LYS A 72 13.38 10.12 16.63
C LYS A 72 14.31 9.31 17.53
N GLU A 73 13.82 8.80 18.65
CA GLU A 73 14.59 8.00 19.59
C GLU A 73 15.10 6.71 18.96
N GLN A 74 14.27 6.01 18.20
CA GLN A 74 14.65 4.78 17.54
C GLN A 74 15.61 5.01 16.35
N GLY A 75 15.50 6.13 15.63
CA GLY A 75 16.41 6.55 14.57
C GLY A 75 16.48 5.66 13.33
N ASN A 76 15.86 4.49 13.36
CA ASN A 76 15.86 3.50 12.26
C ASN A 76 14.50 3.36 11.55
N ILE A 77 13.55 4.25 11.86
CA ILE A 77 12.19 4.23 11.31
C ILE A 77 12.10 5.14 10.07
N ILE A 78 11.42 4.64 9.06
CA ILE A 78 10.93 5.39 7.90
C ILE A 78 9.40 5.34 7.96
N LEU A 79 8.75 6.51 8.00
CA LEU A 79 7.29 6.58 7.97
C LEU A 79 6.82 6.60 6.53
N PHE A 80 5.93 5.68 6.15
CA PHE A 80 5.17 5.78 4.91
C PHE A 80 3.82 6.44 5.20
N ILE A 81 3.52 7.52 4.51
CA ILE A 81 2.29 8.29 4.66
C ILE A 81 1.56 8.30 3.33
N ASP A 82 0.52 7.50 3.26
CA ASP A 82 -0.38 7.54 2.10
C ASP A 82 -1.25 8.80 2.18
N GLU A 83 -1.63 9.32 1.02
CA GLU A 83 -2.38 10.57 0.91
C GLU A 83 -1.77 11.69 1.77
N VAL A 84 -0.46 11.89 1.66
CA VAL A 84 0.31 12.83 2.49
C VAL A 84 -0.25 14.26 2.45
N HIS A 85 -1.04 14.61 1.43
CA HIS A 85 -1.75 15.88 1.32
C HIS A 85 -2.81 16.06 2.43
N ASN A 86 -3.38 14.99 2.98
CA ASN A 86 -4.32 15.06 4.10
C ASN A 86 -3.68 15.62 5.37
N LEU A 87 -2.37 15.49 5.53
CA LEU A 87 -1.64 16.16 6.61
C LEU A 87 -1.63 17.69 6.47
N ILE A 88 -1.75 18.20 5.25
CA ILE A 88 -1.44 19.57 4.90
C ILE A 88 -2.72 20.36 4.61
N GLY A 89 -3.70 19.72 3.97
CA GLY A 89 -4.85 20.36 3.35
C GLY A 89 -6.05 20.65 4.26
N THR A 90 -6.06 20.18 5.49
CA THR A 90 -7.21 20.29 6.39
C THR A 90 -7.29 21.63 7.16
N GLY A 91 -6.58 22.67 6.67
CA GLY A 91 -6.44 23.95 7.36
C GLY A 91 -7.64 24.90 7.35
N ASP A 92 -8.64 24.68 6.50
CA ASP A 92 -9.70 25.67 6.24
C ASP A 92 -11.07 25.36 6.89
N SER A 93 -11.22 24.23 7.56
CA SER A 93 -12.42 23.97 8.35
C SER A 93 -12.17 24.18 9.83
N GLU A 94 -13.00 25.00 10.46
CA GLU A 94 -13.03 25.19 11.91
C GLU A 94 -13.17 23.82 12.60
N GLY A 95 -12.07 23.35 13.22
CA GLY A 95 -12.00 22.04 13.90
C GLY A 95 -11.09 21.01 13.26
N SER A 96 -10.49 21.24 12.09
CA SER A 96 -9.56 20.29 11.49
C SER A 96 -8.25 20.22 12.27
N MET A 97 -7.90 19.00 12.68
CA MET A 97 -6.68 18.71 13.43
C MET A 97 -5.48 18.83 12.53
N ASN A 98 -4.68 19.87 12.69
CA ASN A 98 -3.60 20.18 11.77
C ASN A 98 -2.31 19.43 12.16
N ALA A 99 -2.20 18.14 11.77
CA ALA A 99 -1.00 17.34 11.97
C ALA A 99 0.23 17.96 11.26
N ALA A 100 0.00 18.72 10.20
CA ALA A 100 1.06 19.41 9.46
C ALA A 100 1.89 20.33 10.34
N ASN A 101 1.26 21.09 11.24
CA ASN A 101 1.97 22.03 12.11
C ASN A 101 2.93 21.34 13.07
N ILE A 102 2.70 20.06 13.36
CA ILE A 102 3.56 19.26 14.24
C ILE A 102 4.64 18.54 13.42
N LEU A 103 4.28 18.01 12.25
CA LEU A 103 5.20 17.27 11.37
C LEU A 103 6.15 18.18 10.60
N LYS A 104 5.70 19.34 10.13
CA LYS A 104 6.54 20.32 9.40
C LYS A 104 7.85 20.66 10.10
N PRO A 105 7.89 21.00 11.40
CA PRO A 105 9.14 21.27 12.11
C PRO A 105 10.07 20.05 12.13
N ALA A 106 9.57 18.84 12.38
CA ALA A 106 10.35 17.62 12.42
C ALA A 106 10.93 17.25 11.04
N LEU A 107 10.13 17.39 9.98
CA LEU A 107 10.57 17.24 8.59
C LEU A 107 11.60 18.31 8.21
N SER A 108 11.35 19.58 8.61
CA SER A 108 12.25 20.69 8.29
C SER A 108 13.62 20.55 8.94
N ARG A 109 13.70 19.98 10.14
CA ARG A 109 14.96 19.71 10.84
C ARG A 109 15.61 18.41 10.41
N GLY A 110 14.91 17.57 9.60
CA GLY A 110 15.41 16.25 9.18
C GLY A 110 15.49 15.24 10.33
N GLU A 111 14.61 15.40 11.32
CA GLU A 111 14.54 14.56 12.51
C GLU A 111 13.85 13.23 12.24
N ILE A 112 12.99 13.20 11.23
CA ILE A 112 12.27 12.02 10.77
C ILE A 112 12.47 11.81 9.26
N GLN A 113 12.37 10.56 8.81
CA GLN A 113 12.40 10.18 7.40
C GLN A 113 11.00 9.73 6.98
N VAL A 114 10.52 10.28 5.86
CA VAL A 114 9.17 10.03 5.37
C VAL A 114 9.21 9.64 3.88
N ILE A 115 8.41 8.65 3.52
CA ILE A 115 8.00 8.38 2.15
C ILE A 115 6.54 8.83 2.05
N GLY A 116 6.25 9.85 1.26
CA GLY A 116 4.88 10.29 0.99
C GLY A 116 4.32 9.66 -0.27
N ALA A 117 3.00 9.51 -0.34
CA ALA A 117 2.29 9.17 -1.57
C ALA A 117 1.12 10.14 -1.77
N THR A 118 0.88 10.57 -3.01
CA THR A 118 -0.21 11.50 -3.35
C THR A 118 -0.49 11.49 -4.86
N THR A 119 -1.49 12.23 -5.31
CA THR A 119 -1.78 12.46 -6.73
C THR A 119 -1.06 13.70 -7.26
N PHE A 120 -1.00 13.87 -8.59
CA PHE A 120 -0.40 15.06 -9.22
C PHE A 120 -1.13 16.35 -8.84
N SER A 121 -2.47 16.32 -8.81
CA SER A 121 -3.30 17.49 -8.49
C SER A 121 -3.09 17.95 -7.06
N GLU A 122 -3.03 17.02 -6.12
CA GLU A 122 -2.87 17.30 -4.70
C GLU A 122 -1.45 17.71 -4.34
N TYR A 123 -0.43 17.10 -4.98
CA TYR A 123 0.95 17.55 -4.82
C TYR A 123 1.11 19.02 -5.18
N ARG A 124 0.60 19.43 -6.36
CA ARG A 124 0.64 20.83 -6.79
C ARG A 124 -0.15 21.77 -5.89
N LYS A 125 -1.30 21.30 -5.42
CA LYS A 125 -2.19 22.12 -4.59
C LYS A 125 -1.65 22.37 -3.19
N TYR A 126 -1.04 21.36 -2.56
CA TYR A 126 -0.71 21.37 -1.14
C TYR A 126 0.79 21.35 -0.85
N ILE A 127 1.62 20.61 -1.59
CA ILE A 127 3.04 20.45 -1.29
C ILE A 127 3.89 21.53 -1.99
N GLU A 128 3.69 21.74 -3.28
CA GLU A 128 4.46 22.75 -4.03
C GLU A 128 4.23 24.17 -3.52
N LYS A 129 3.03 24.48 -3.03
CA LYS A 129 2.70 25.81 -2.49
C LYS A 129 3.28 26.06 -1.11
N ASP A 130 3.68 25.02 -0.41
CA ASP A 130 4.28 25.13 0.91
C ASP A 130 5.81 25.05 0.81
N SER A 131 6.47 26.20 0.90
CA SER A 131 7.93 26.30 0.72
C SER A 131 8.75 25.45 1.70
N ALA A 132 8.21 25.12 2.88
CA ALA A 132 8.88 24.30 3.87
C ALA A 132 8.86 22.81 3.46
N LEU A 133 7.75 22.35 2.88
CA LEU A 133 7.58 20.97 2.42
C LEU A 133 8.22 20.76 1.03
N GLU A 134 8.07 21.71 0.13
CA GLU A 134 8.65 21.65 -1.22
C GLU A 134 10.17 21.45 -1.16
N ARG A 135 10.84 22.07 -0.18
CA ARG A 135 12.29 21.91 0.05
C ARG A 135 12.67 20.57 0.69
N ARG A 136 11.73 19.79 1.18
CA ARG A 136 11.98 18.54 1.91
C ARG A 136 11.54 17.30 1.16
N PHE A 137 10.51 17.43 0.33
CA PHE A 137 10.04 16.34 -0.50
C PHE A 137 10.71 16.33 -1.88
N GLN A 138 11.18 15.16 -2.29
CA GLN A 138 11.66 14.90 -3.65
C GLN A 138 10.55 14.20 -4.42
N PRO A 139 9.95 14.84 -5.44
CA PRO A 139 8.94 14.19 -6.26
C PRO A 139 9.55 13.00 -7.03
N VAL A 140 8.87 11.88 -6.98
CA VAL A 140 9.15 10.65 -7.72
C VAL A 140 7.88 10.26 -8.45
N THR A 141 7.88 10.43 -9.77
CA THR A 141 6.71 10.13 -10.60
C THR A 141 6.53 8.62 -10.72
N VAL A 142 5.33 8.15 -10.41
CA VAL A 142 4.86 6.78 -10.64
C VAL A 142 3.89 6.83 -11.81
N ASN A 143 4.35 6.43 -12.97
CA ASN A 143 3.53 6.41 -14.17
C ASN A 143 2.55 5.23 -14.14
N VAL A 144 1.44 5.38 -14.88
CA VAL A 144 0.55 4.26 -15.17
C VAL A 144 1.35 3.20 -15.95
N PRO A 145 1.36 1.94 -15.51
CA PRO A 145 2.10 0.88 -16.20
C PRO A 145 1.49 0.59 -17.57
N SER A 146 2.31 0.08 -18.47
CA SER A 146 1.85 -0.43 -19.77
C SER A 146 1.00 -1.70 -19.58
N ILE A 147 0.31 -2.12 -20.64
CA ILE A 147 -0.43 -3.40 -20.64
C ILE A 147 0.52 -4.56 -20.34
N ASP A 148 1.71 -4.58 -20.93
CA ASP A 148 2.67 -5.67 -20.73
C ASP A 148 3.23 -5.68 -19.29
N ASP A 149 3.53 -4.51 -18.72
CA ASP A 149 3.90 -4.39 -17.30
C ASP A 149 2.76 -4.84 -16.37
N THR A 150 1.52 -4.48 -16.72
CA THR A 150 0.33 -4.91 -15.98
C THR A 150 0.16 -6.42 -16.01
N VAL A 151 0.37 -7.05 -17.19
CA VAL A 151 0.37 -8.52 -17.32
C VAL A 151 1.43 -9.14 -16.41
N ALA A 152 2.64 -8.57 -16.37
CA ALA A 152 3.70 -9.07 -15.48
C ALA A 152 3.31 -8.96 -13.99
N VAL A 153 2.67 -7.85 -13.59
CA VAL A 153 2.14 -7.69 -12.22
C VAL A 153 1.07 -8.74 -11.93
N LEU A 154 0.08 -8.90 -12.79
CA LEU A 154 -0.99 -9.87 -12.63
C LEU A 154 -0.46 -11.31 -12.56
N MET A 155 0.53 -11.66 -13.39
CA MET A 155 1.18 -12.97 -13.34
C MET A 155 1.88 -13.23 -12.00
N GLY A 156 2.46 -12.19 -11.39
CA GLY A 156 3.08 -12.28 -10.06
C GLY A 156 2.08 -12.59 -8.95
N ILE A 157 0.88 -12.02 -9.03
CA ILE A 157 -0.16 -12.17 -7.99
C ILE A 157 -1.17 -13.30 -8.29
N LYS A 158 -1.22 -13.80 -9.53
CA LYS A 158 -2.14 -14.82 -10.02
C LYS A 158 -2.34 -15.99 -9.05
N LYS A 159 -1.25 -16.54 -8.51
CA LYS A 159 -1.28 -17.70 -7.61
C LYS A 159 -2.13 -17.48 -6.35
N TYR A 160 -2.22 -16.23 -5.86
CA TYR A 160 -3.02 -15.91 -4.69
C TYR A 160 -4.51 -15.93 -5.01
N TYR A 161 -4.90 -15.40 -6.18
CA TYR A 161 -6.28 -15.45 -6.68
C TYR A 161 -6.71 -16.87 -7.02
N GLU A 162 -5.83 -17.66 -7.67
CA GLU A 162 -6.09 -19.08 -7.93
C GLU A 162 -6.36 -19.87 -6.64
N ALA A 163 -5.55 -19.61 -5.60
CA ALA A 163 -5.72 -20.28 -4.31
C ALA A 163 -6.99 -19.82 -3.57
N PHE A 164 -7.29 -18.53 -3.61
CA PHE A 164 -8.45 -17.97 -2.91
C PHE A 164 -9.78 -18.38 -3.54
N HIS A 165 -9.90 -18.20 -4.86
CA HIS A 165 -11.13 -18.52 -5.60
C HIS A 165 -11.21 -19.98 -6.07
N ARG A 166 -10.13 -20.76 -5.90
CA ARG A 166 -10.03 -22.18 -6.31
C ARG A 166 -10.26 -22.40 -7.80
N VAL A 167 -9.78 -21.48 -8.59
CA VAL A 167 -9.84 -21.51 -10.05
C VAL A 167 -8.46 -21.61 -10.66
N LYS A 168 -8.37 -22.04 -11.91
CA LYS A 168 -7.14 -21.95 -12.70
C LYS A 168 -7.23 -20.78 -13.66
N ILE A 169 -6.22 -19.94 -13.65
CA ILE A 169 -6.15 -18.73 -14.47
C ILE A 169 -5.09 -18.95 -15.56
N SER A 170 -5.47 -18.92 -16.82
CA SER A 170 -4.52 -19.00 -17.92
C SER A 170 -3.80 -17.66 -18.12
N GLU A 171 -2.60 -17.70 -18.71
CA GLU A 171 -1.87 -16.47 -19.09
C GLU A 171 -2.66 -15.63 -20.11
N TYR A 172 -3.37 -16.28 -21.01
CA TYR A 172 -4.27 -15.61 -21.95
C TYR A 172 -5.34 -14.80 -21.22
N LEU A 173 -5.95 -15.35 -20.17
CA LEU A 173 -6.98 -14.68 -19.39
C LEU A 173 -6.41 -13.48 -18.62
N VAL A 174 -5.22 -13.62 -18.05
CA VAL A 174 -4.48 -12.50 -17.41
C VAL A 174 -4.28 -11.35 -18.41
N ARG A 175 -3.80 -11.67 -19.62
CA ARG A 175 -3.63 -10.66 -20.68
C ARG A 175 -4.95 -10.03 -21.09
N MET A 176 -6.02 -10.82 -21.19
CA MET A 176 -7.35 -10.29 -21.51
C MET A 176 -7.88 -9.35 -20.44
N CYS A 177 -7.66 -9.64 -19.15
CA CYS A 177 -8.04 -8.71 -18.06
C CYS A 177 -7.32 -7.36 -18.20
N ALA A 178 -6.03 -7.34 -18.50
CA ALA A 178 -5.29 -6.12 -18.71
C ALA A 178 -5.81 -5.33 -19.92
N VAL A 179 -6.01 -5.99 -21.07
CA VAL A 179 -6.45 -5.35 -22.31
C VAL A 179 -7.90 -4.85 -22.20
N LEU A 180 -8.82 -5.67 -21.67
CA LEU A 180 -10.24 -5.30 -21.59
C LEU A 180 -10.48 -4.22 -20.53
N SER A 181 -9.82 -4.29 -19.39
CA SER A 181 -9.92 -3.23 -18.39
C SER A 181 -9.39 -1.90 -18.93
N ASP A 182 -8.29 -1.92 -19.69
CA ASP A 182 -7.75 -0.71 -20.29
C ASP A 182 -8.70 -0.10 -21.32
N ARG A 183 -9.37 -0.94 -22.11
CA ARG A 183 -10.27 -0.51 -23.18
C ARG A 183 -11.63 -0.02 -22.67
N TYR A 184 -12.19 -0.65 -21.63
CA TYR A 184 -13.60 -0.45 -21.25
C TYR A 184 -13.78 0.24 -19.90
N ILE A 185 -12.77 0.23 -19.02
CA ILE A 185 -12.83 0.90 -17.71
C ILE A 185 -12.02 2.19 -17.79
N ASN A 186 -12.70 3.33 -17.97
CA ASN A 186 -12.05 4.61 -18.25
C ASN A 186 -11.91 5.52 -17.01
N ASP A 187 -12.57 5.20 -15.92
CA ASP A 187 -12.60 5.98 -14.67
C ASP A 187 -11.52 5.55 -13.68
N ARG A 188 -10.73 4.52 -14.01
CA ARG A 188 -9.65 3.97 -13.19
C ARG A 188 -8.39 3.73 -14.01
N PHE A 189 -7.28 3.51 -13.31
CA PHE A 189 -5.97 3.32 -13.92
C PHE A 189 -5.45 1.89 -13.74
N LEU A 190 -4.56 1.47 -14.64
CA LEU A 190 -3.79 0.24 -14.48
C LEU A 190 -2.76 0.41 -13.33
N PRO A 191 -2.43 -0.65 -12.60
CA PRO A 191 -2.93 -2.03 -12.76
C PRO A 191 -4.23 -2.31 -12.01
N ASP A 192 -4.71 -1.41 -11.15
CA ASP A 192 -5.84 -1.59 -10.23
C ASP A 192 -7.10 -2.12 -10.93
N LYS A 193 -7.55 -1.45 -11.99
CA LYS A 193 -8.72 -1.88 -12.78
C LYS A 193 -8.58 -3.28 -13.40
N ALA A 194 -7.36 -3.73 -13.68
CA ALA A 194 -7.11 -5.05 -14.22
C ALA A 194 -7.09 -6.12 -13.13
N ILE A 195 -6.63 -5.77 -11.93
CA ILE A 195 -6.67 -6.61 -10.74
C ILE A 195 -8.12 -6.86 -10.35
N ASP A 196 -8.93 -5.80 -10.27
CA ASP A 196 -10.36 -5.89 -9.93
C ASP A 196 -11.11 -6.76 -10.94
N LEU A 197 -10.86 -6.57 -12.25
CA LEU A 197 -11.49 -7.39 -13.28
C LEU A 197 -11.10 -8.87 -13.18
N LEU A 198 -9.85 -9.15 -12.82
CA LEU A 198 -9.38 -10.52 -12.59
C LEU A 198 -10.07 -11.14 -11.38
N ASP A 199 -10.14 -10.43 -10.27
CA ASP A 199 -10.77 -10.87 -9.02
C ASP A 199 -12.26 -11.16 -9.23
N GLU A 200 -12.99 -10.22 -9.82
CA GLU A 200 -14.42 -10.38 -10.12
C GLU A 200 -14.70 -11.54 -11.08
N SER A 201 -13.83 -11.71 -12.10
CA SER A 201 -13.95 -12.83 -13.03
C SER A 201 -13.75 -14.17 -12.34
N CYS A 202 -12.79 -14.26 -11.42
CA CYS A 202 -12.54 -15.46 -10.62
C CYS A 202 -13.70 -15.73 -9.66
N ALA A 203 -14.22 -14.71 -8.99
CA ALA A 203 -15.39 -14.83 -8.13
C ALA A 203 -16.63 -15.32 -8.89
N CYS A 204 -16.92 -14.74 -10.06
CA CYS A 204 -18.01 -15.19 -10.93
C CYS A 204 -17.84 -16.64 -11.37
N ALA A 205 -16.63 -17.07 -11.72
CA ALA A 205 -16.36 -18.44 -12.10
C ALA A 205 -16.59 -19.41 -10.92
N SER A 206 -16.12 -19.07 -9.73
CA SER A 206 -16.30 -19.85 -8.52
C SER A 206 -17.78 -20.01 -8.15
N ILE A 207 -18.58 -18.93 -8.25
CA ILE A 207 -20.02 -18.96 -7.95
C ILE A 207 -20.80 -19.80 -8.96
N ARG A 208 -20.41 -19.77 -10.24
CA ARG A 208 -21.06 -20.55 -11.30
C ARG A 208 -20.78 -22.05 -11.23
N HIS A 209 -19.73 -22.45 -10.51
CA HIS A 209 -19.26 -23.83 -10.35
C HIS A 209 -19.23 -24.25 -8.87
N PRO A 210 -20.40 -24.34 -8.19
CA PRO A 210 -20.45 -24.67 -6.76
C PRO A 210 -19.95 -26.10 -6.44
N GLU A 211 -19.82 -26.95 -7.44
CA GLU A 211 -19.22 -28.29 -7.36
C GLU A 211 -17.74 -28.22 -6.95
N LEU A 212 -17.03 -27.13 -7.24
CA LEU A 212 -15.64 -26.92 -6.81
C LEU A 212 -15.52 -26.83 -5.28
N GLY A 213 -16.50 -26.21 -4.63
CA GLY A 213 -16.56 -26.16 -3.15
C GLY A 213 -16.75 -27.53 -2.52
N LYS A 214 -17.63 -28.38 -3.11
CA LYS A 214 -17.87 -29.74 -2.63
C LYS A 214 -16.65 -30.64 -2.80
N LEU A 215 -15.91 -30.48 -3.90
CA LEU A 215 -14.66 -31.21 -4.13
C LEU A 215 -13.65 -30.94 -3.02
N ASP A 216 -13.52 -29.70 -2.62
CA ASP A 216 -12.57 -29.27 -1.57
C ASP A 216 -12.96 -29.78 -0.17
N GLU A 217 -14.24 -29.76 0.15
CA GLU A 217 -14.74 -30.35 1.41
C GLU A 217 -14.41 -31.84 1.45
N THR A 218 -14.58 -32.52 0.32
CA THR A 218 -14.24 -33.94 0.20
C THR A 218 -12.74 -34.19 0.35
N VAL A 219 -11.90 -33.39 -0.32
CA VAL A 219 -10.43 -33.51 -0.21
C VAL A 219 -9.95 -33.23 1.21
N LYS A 220 -10.47 -32.21 1.90
CA LYS A 220 -10.17 -31.94 3.30
C LYS A 220 -10.60 -33.10 4.20
N SER A 221 -11.81 -33.64 3.97
CA SER A 221 -12.31 -34.77 4.77
C SER A 221 -11.46 -36.03 4.57
N ILE A 222 -10.91 -36.25 3.37
CA ILE A 222 -9.97 -37.34 3.10
C ILE A 222 -8.67 -37.10 3.86
N ALA A 223 -8.06 -35.91 3.75
CA ALA A 223 -6.82 -35.58 4.42
C ALA A 223 -6.92 -35.70 5.96
N ASP A 224 -8.05 -35.24 6.54
CA ASP A 224 -8.31 -35.38 7.98
C ASP A 224 -8.46 -36.84 8.42
N LYS A 225 -9.03 -37.70 7.57
CA LYS A 225 -9.14 -39.14 7.85
C LYS A 225 -7.80 -39.84 7.74
N GLU A 226 -7.01 -39.54 6.72
CA GLU A 226 -5.65 -40.08 6.55
C GLU A 226 -4.71 -39.67 7.70
N ALA A 227 -4.85 -38.44 8.21
CA ALA A 227 -4.10 -37.97 9.38
C ALA A 227 -4.48 -38.78 10.64
N LYS A 228 -5.78 -39.04 10.85
CA LYS A 228 -6.27 -39.85 11.97
C LYS A 228 -5.88 -41.32 11.86
N GLU A 229 -5.88 -41.89 10.68
CA GLU A 229 -5.40 -43.26 10.46
C GLU A 229 -3.92 -43.39 10.85
N LYS A 230 -3.07 -42.44 10.45
CA LYS A 230 -1.66 -42.45 10.85
C LYS A 230 -1.44 -42.32 12.35
N GLU A 231 -2.23 -41.47 13.03
CA GLU A 231 -2.17 -41.37 14.50
C GLU A 231 -2.55 -42.67 15.20
N ILE A 232 -3.48 -43.44 14.62
CA ILE A 232 -3.90 -44.74 15.16
C ILE A 232 -2.86 -45.84 14.89
N GLU A 233 -2.20 -45.82 13.74
CA GLU A 233 -1.14 -46.78 13.38
C GLU A 233 0.16 -46.55 14.19
N GLU A 234 0.42 -45.29 14.64
CA GLU A 234 1.59 -44.97 15.47
C GLU A 234 1.38 -45.14 16.97
N SER A 235 0.17 -45.49 17.43
CA SER A 235 -0.16 -45.67 18.85
C SER A 235 -0.31 -47.15 19.21
#